data_ec802a8c61e8e95855d7b0606766bdbc
#
_entry.id   ec802a8c61e8e95855d7b0606766bdbc
#
_cell.length_a   1.000
_cell.length_b   1.000
_cell.length_c   1.000
_cell.angle_alpha   90.00
_cell.angle_beta   90.00
_cell.angle_gamma   90.00
#
_symmetry.space_group_name_H-M   'P 1'
#
loop_
_entity.id
_entity.type
_entity.pdbx_description
1 polymer ?
#
loop_
_entity_poly.entity_id
_entity_poly.type
_entity_poly.pdbx_seq_one_letter_code
_entity_poly.pdbx_strand_id
1 'polypeptide(L)'
;VDQRVSVAVVGAGPSGVGLVERIAASAPELFPTGHLTVHLVDPHPPGAGRVWRYDQSPLLWMNSMPEDVTMFLDESVTAEGPVRPGPTLAAWAARVRGSGGDGVPEDLREEFAASTPTKFPSRRLQSAYLDWFFRDALAALPSNVDVVVHEDTAVDVTGGHGGPQSVWLAEGAEPLVVDVVVMAVGHLDVAPTPGQLALAEYAAEHDLRYVPPAYTSDIDLSALQPGEDVLVRGFGLAFIDLMALVTEGRGGRFEQVDGTLVYHPSGKEPHLHIGSRRGVPYHAKPGYRLQGEFAGPPRFFDVAAVERLTAREERVDFWRDMWPLVAKDVAWCYYTELYSAHGERTALPFEEFERRFAAADWGSAELRALVVEAVPAEEDRFDPERLDKPLAGLTFADEAELTEHLHAYVRADIARRADPAHSADMGAFLGLLFAFAQIARVVASGRLTDDALIDDVDTWWFGFFSYFASGPPAPRLEQLLALSRAGVVSFVGPDMWVRADGGRFTAGSPAVPGERTATALVEARLPRPSVARATDPLIVALRDRGELVEESLPGGRTTGRITTRTSGALVERDGTAHPRRIALGPHTSIRAAAAFSRPHTNAPGFRRNDRVARTILRTLHAGGPITIDT
;
A
#
# COMPACT_ATOMS: atom_id res chain seq x y z
N VAL A 1 -21.30 21.69 -35.08
CA VAL A 1 -22.14 20.83 -34.25
C VAL A 1 -21.50 20.84 -32.87
N ASP A 2 -22.29 21.26 -31.90
CA ASP A 2 -21.83 21.28 -30.50
C ASP A 2 -21.67 19.81 -30.04
N GLN A 3 -20.43 19.31 -30.08
CA GLN A 3 -20.13 17.92 -29.74
C GLN A 3 -20.39 17.71 -28.23
N ARG A 4 -21.30 16.81 -27.88
CA ARG A 4 -21.54 16.40 -26.50
C ARG A 4 -21.03 14.99 -26.29
N VAL A 5 -20.16 14.82 -25.33
CA VAL A 5 -19.53 13.53 -24.98
C VAL A 5 -19.57 13.31 -23.49
N SER A 6 -19.48 12.05 -23.08
CA SER A 6 -19.53 11.70 -21.67
C SER A 6 -18.60 10.56 -21.29
N VAL A 7 -18.12 10.59 -20.06
CA VAL A 7 -17.25 9.58 -19.46
C VAL A 7 -17.85 9.14 -18.13
N ALA A 8 -17.93 7.85 -17.88
CA ALA A 8 -18.20 7.34 -16.55
C ALA A 8 -16.87 6.95 -15.86
N VAL A 9 -16.64 7.46 -14.66
CA VAL A 9 -15.56 7.05 -13.77
C VAL A 9 -16.19 6.29 -12.62
N VAL A 10 -16.01 4.98 -12.61
CA VAL A 10 -16.52 4.09 -11.56
C VAL A 10 -15.44 3.94 -10.48
N GLY A 11 -15.73 4.46 -9.30
CA GLY A 11 -14.81 4.62 -8.19
C GLY A 11 -14.36 6.06 -8.03
N ALA A 12 -14.86 6.73 -6.98
CA ALA A 12 -14.58 8.12 -6.63
C ALA A 12 -13.54 8.27 -5.51
N GLY A 13 -12.74 7.23 -5.25
CA GLY A 13 -11.58 7.31 -4.37
C GLY A 13 -10.44 8.14 -4.97
N PRO A 14 -9.28 8.23 -4.31
CA PRO A 14 -8.17 9.09 -4.73
C PRO A 14 -7.74 8.92 -6.20
N SER A 15 -7.82 7.72 -6.76
CA SER A 15 -7.49 7.48 -8.17
C SER A 15 -8.53 8.12 -9.11
N GLY A 16 -9.82 7.97 -8.80
CA GLY A 16 -10.90 8.54 -9.60
C GLY A 16 -10.92 10.07 -9.56
N VAL A 17 -10.82 10.65 -8.37
CA VAL A 17 -10.80 12.12 -8.24
C VAL A 17 -9.50 12.73 -8.79
N GLY A 18 -8.38 12.01 -8.69
CA GLY A 18 -7.13 12.41 -9.35
C GLY A 18 -7.21 12.38 -10.88
N LEU A 19 -8.03 11.48 -11.45
CA LEU A 19 -8.32 11.48 -12.88
C LEU A 19 -9.19 12.69 -13.28
N VAL A 20 -10.21 13.03 -12.46
CA VAL A 20 -11.04 14.23 -12.67
C VAL A 20 -10.17 15.49 -12.68
N GLU A 21 -9.24 15.61 -11.74
CA GLU A 21 -8.29 16.73 -11.68
C GLU A 21 -7.44 16.81 -12.97
N ARG A 22 -6.94 15.67 -13.48
CA ARG A 22 -6.16 15.65 -14.73
C ARG A 22 -7.00 15.97 -15.98
N ILE A 23 -8.27 15.56 -15.98
CA ILE A 23 -9.23 15.98 -17.04
C ILE A 23 -9.41 17.50 -16.99
N ALA A 24 -9.67 18.06 -15.80
CA ALA A 24 -9.82 19.51 -15.63
C ALA A 24 -8.59 20.29 -16.14
N ALA A 25 -7.39 19.84 -15.80
CA ALA A 25 -6.14 20.48 -16.21
C ALA A 25 -5.85 20.37 -17.71
N SER A 26 -6.21 19.26 -18.37
CA SER A 26 -5.86 18.99 -19.77
C SER A 26 -6.97 19.34 -20.78
N ALA A 27 -8.23 19.48 -20.32
CA ALA A 27 -9.36 19.77 -21.23
C ALA A 27 -9.23 21.10 -21.99
N PRO A 28 -8.71 22.21 -21.42
CA PRO A 28 -8.52 23.44 -22.20
C PRO A 28 -7.62 23.26 -23.42
N GLU A 29 -6.64 22.37 -23.37
CA GLU A 29 -5.73 22.08 -24.48
C GLU A 29 -6.33 21.05 -25.45
N LEU A 30 -6.86 19.93 -24.92
CA LEU A 30 -7.18 18.74 -25.74
C LEU A 30 -8.65 18.62 -26.11
N PHE A 31 -9.53 19.34 -25.43
CA PHE A 31 -10.97 19.36 -25.69
C PHE A 31 -11.52 20.80 -25.58
N PRO A 32 -10.98 21.75 -26.37
CA PRO A 32 -11.32 23.17 -26.26
C PRO A 32 -12.73 23.50 -26.75
N THR A 33 -13.36 22.62 -27.51
CA THR A 33 -14.69 22.79 -28.10
C THR A 33 -15.57 21.60 -27.78
N GLY A 34 -16.88 21.80 -27.73
CA GLY A 34 -17.83 20.78 -27.31
C GLY A 34 -18.05 20.81 -25.82
N HIS A 35 -18.87 19.87 -25.31
CA HIS A 35 -19.25 19.75 -23.92
C HIS A 35 -18.96 18.34 -23.42
N LEU A 36 -18.23 18.23 -22.30
CA LEU A 36 -17.87 16.96 -21.65
C LEU A 36 -18.61 16.83 -20.33
N THR A 37 -19.34 15.73 -20.15
CA THR A 37 -19.91 15.34 -18.87
C THR A 37 -19.12 14.16 -18.28
N VAL A 38 -18.61 14.30 -17.06
CA VAL A 38 -17.97 13.22 -16.29
C VAL A 38 -18.95 12.74 -15.24
N HIS A 39 -19.45 11.52 -15.40
CA HIS A 39 -20.26 10.83 -14.39
C HIS A 39 -19.32 10.11 -13.42
N LEU A 40 -19.31 10.52 -12.16
CA LEU A 40 -18.48 9.94 -11.11
C LEU A 40 -19.37 9.06 -10.22
N VAL A 41 -19.14 7.75 -10.23
CA VAL A 41 -20.01 6.75 -9.58
C VAL A 41 -19.25 6.09 -8.43
N ASP A 42 -19.76 6.20 -7.20
CA ASP A 42 -19.23 5.52 -6.01
C ASP A 42 -20.31 5.52 -4.91
N PRO A 43 -20.52 4.43 -4.17
CA PRO A 43 -21.44 4.42 -3.03
C PRO A 43 -20.92 5.24 -1.82
N HIS A 44 -19.67 5.69 -1.86
CA HIS A 44 -19.05 6.54 -0.85
C HIS A 44 -18.80 7.95 -1.38
N PRO A 45 -18.76 8.97 -0.50
CA PRO A 45 -18.47 10.34 -0.90
C PRO A 45 -17.15 10.47 -1.70
N PRO A 46 -17.14 11.28 -2.76
CA PRO A 46 -15.95 11.47 -3.60
C PRO A 46 -14.75 12.02 -2.82
N GLY A 47 -13.57 11.63 -3.28
CA GLY A 47 -12.28 11.97 -2.66
C GLY A 47 -11.72 10.80 -1.86
N ALA A 48 -12.38 10.43 -0.82
CA ALA A 48 -11.93 9.38 0.10
C ALA A 48 -12.24 7.96 -0.40
N GLY A 49 -13.37 7.75 -1.05
CA GLY A 49 -13.87 6.43 -1.41
C GLY A 49 -13.99 5.51 -0.18
N ARG A 50 -14.00 4.19 -0.42
CA ARG A 50 -14.24 3.19 0.62
C ARG A 50 -13.16 3.16 1.72
N VAL A 51 -11.87 3.14 1.33
CA VAL A 51 -10.75 2.88 2.28
C VAL A 51 -10.47 4.06 3.18
N TRP A 52 -10.59 5.27 2.63
CA TRP A 52 -10.28 6.52 3.33
C TRP A 52 -11.52 7.26 3.80
N ARG A 53 -12.72 6.63 3.75
CA ARG A 53 -13.96 7.29 4.14
C ARG A 53 -13.89 7.89 5.53
N TYR A 54 -14.64 8.96 5.73
CA TYR A 54 -14.72 9.65 7.01
C TYR A 54 -15.36 8.79 8.11
N ASP A 55 -16.39 8.02 7.73
CA ASP A 55 -17.14 7.14 8.63
C ASP A 55 -16.36 5.87 8.97
N GLN A 56 -15.33 6.05 9.77
CA GLN A 56 -14.51 4.98 10.36
C GLN A 56 -13.95 5.44 11.71
N SER A 57 -13.40 4.51 12.49
CA SER A 57 -12.85 4.81 13.81
C SER A 57 -11.74 5.88 13.76
N PRO A 58 -11.76 6.90 14.64
CA PRO A 58 -10.67 7.87 14.77
C PRO A 58 -9.36 7.24 15.26
N LEU A 59 -9.41 6.01 15.75
CA LEU A 59 -8.23 5.25 16.17
C LEU A 59 -7.43 4.69 14.99
N LEU A 60 -7.97 4.72 13.78
CA LEU A 60 -7.25 4.28 12.59
C LEU A 60 -6.37 5.42 12.07
N TRP A 61 -5.06 5.23 12.21
CA TRP A 61 -4.08 6.24 11.82
C TRP A 61 -3.47 5.97 10.45
N MET A 62 -2.96 7.04 9.87
CA MET A 62 -2.07 6.96 8.71
C MET A 62 -0.71 6.39 9.14
N ASN A 63 -0.02 5.76 8.20
CA ASN A 63 1.39 5.41 8.35
C ASN A 63 2.31 6.31 7.51
N SER A 64 1.80 7.46 7.09
CA SER A 64 2.54 8.51 6.39
C SER A 64 2.43 9.82 7.15
N MET A 65 3.53 10.56 7.22
CA MET A 65 3.53 11.91 7.80
C MET A 65 2.77 12.87 6.88
N PRO A 66 2.09 13.90 7.41
CA PRO A 66 1.32 14.85 6.60
C PRO A 66 2.15 15.57 5.52
N GLU A 67 3.43 15.84 5.77
CA GLU A 67 4.33 16.46 4.79
C GLU A 67 4.68 15.52 3.62
N ASP A 68 4.55 14.20 3.81
CA ASP A 68 4.81 13.16 2.83
C ASP A 68 3.57 12.76 2.03
N VAL A 69 2.47 13.51 2.15
CA VAL A 69 1.20 13.20 1.47
C VAL A 69 0.79 14.35 0.58
N THR A 70 0.66 14.09 -0.72
CA THR A 70 0.08 15.03 -1.69
C THR A 70 -0.80 14.30 -2.71
N MET A 71 -1.81 15.02 -3.21
CA MET A 71 -2.63 14.66 -4.36
C MET A 71 -2.25 15.45 -5.61
N PHE A 72 -1.37 16.44 -5.48
CA PHE A 72 -1.01 17.36 -6.55
C PHE A 72 0.29 16.95 -7.24
N LEU A 73 0.34 17.20 -8.54
CA LEU A 73 1.57 17.11 -9.30
C LEU A 73 2.51 18.26 -8.94
N ASP A 74 3.80 17.97 -8.98
CA ASP A 74 4.87 18.97 -8.89
C ASP A 74 5.83 18.84 -10.09
N GLU A 75 6.86 19.67 -10.14
CA GLU A 75 7.85 19.74 -11.22
C GLU A 75 8.66 18.45 -11.40
N SER A 76 8.68 17.54 -10.41
CA SER A 76 9.36 16.25 -10.53
C SER A 76 8.59 15.26 -11.37
N VAL A 77 7.26 15.47 -11.55
CA VAL A 77 6.39 14.53 -12.26
C VAL A 77 6.55 14.70 -13.77
N THR A 78 7.01 13.65 -14.43
CA THR A 78 7.08 13.58 -15.89
C THR A 78 5.66 13.41 -16.46
N ALA A 79 4.91 14.51 -16.57
CA ALA A 79 3.59 14.59 -17.18
C ALA A 79 3.65 15.28 -18.54
N GLU A 80 2.75 14.91 -19.47
CA GLU A 80 2.58 15.63 -20.73
C GLU A 80 1.66 16.86 -20.55
N GLY A 81 0.71 16.77 -19.61
CA GLY A 81 -0.26 17.80 -19.32
C GLY A 81 0.26 18.87 -18.36
N PRO A 82 -0.50 19.96 -18.19
CA PRO A 82 -0.14 21.04 -17.30
C PRO A 82 0.06 20.57 -15.86
N VAL A 83 1.16 20.95 -15.24
CA VAL A 83 1.38 20.76 -13.81
C VAL A 83 0.56 21.78 -13.04
N ARG A 84 -0.35 21.32 -12.19
CA ARG A 84 -1.14 22.13 -11.28
C ARG A 84 -0.67 21.86 -9.86
N PRO A 85 0.24 22.67 -9.30
CA PRO A 85 0.76 22.46 -7.97
C PRO A 85 -0.27 22.78 -6.90
N GLY A 86 -0.16 22.09 -5.76
CA GLY A 86 -1.02 22.31 -4.62
C GLY A 86 -0.37 21.90 -3.30
N PRO A 87 -1.05 22.10 -2.17
CA PRO A 87 -0.48 21.84 -0.86
C PRO A 87 -0.41 20.35 -0.55
N THR A 88 0.63 19.96 0.19
CA THR A 88 0.62 18.70 0.93
C THR A 88 -0.48 18.72 2.00
N LEU A 89 -0.79 17.55 2.57
CA LEU A 89 -1.70 17.46 3.72
C LEU A 89 -1.25 18.39 4.86
N ALA A 90 0.05 18.47 5.16
CA ALA A 90 0.60 19.36 6.17
C ALA A 90 0.36 20.85 5.84
N ALA A 91 0.67 21.24 4.60
CA ALA A 91 0.49 22.62 4.17
C ALA A 91 -1.00 23.02 4.12
N TRP A 92 -1.87 22.13 3.68
CA TRP A 92 -3.31 22.32 3.72
C TRP A 92 -3.83 22.48 5.16
N ALA A 93 -3.47 21.57 6.06
CA ALA A 93 -3.86 21.66 7.47
C ALA A 93 -3.39 22.96 8.14
N ALA A 94 -2.18 23.43 7.79
CA ALA A 94 -1.68 24.73 8.26
C ALA A 94 -2.52 25.92 7.74
N ARG A 95 -2.94 25.89 6.46
CA ARG A 95 -3.84 26.91 5.89
C ARG A 95 -5.19 26.94 6.59
N VAL A 96 -5.81 25.77 6.79
CA VAL A 96 -7.11 25.64 7.48
C VAL A 96 -7.04 26.19 8.90
N ARG A 97 -5.97 25.91 9.65
CA ARG A 97 -5.75 26.52 10.97
C ARG A 97 -5.67 28.05 10.92
N GLY A 98 -4.94 28.59 9.92
CA GLY A 98 -4.78 30.02 9.73
C GLY A 98 -6.07 30.77 9.38
N SER A 99 -7.04 30.09 8.75
CA SER A 99 -8.36 30.64 8.39
C SER A 99 -9.44 30.46 9.46
N GLY A 100 -9.09 29.97 10.65
CA GLY A 100 -10.06 29.79 11.75
C GLY A 100 -10.79 28.42 11.69
N GLY A 101 -10.39 27.51 10.80
CA GLY A 101 -10.96 26.16 10.73
C GLY A 101 -12.31 26.07 10.02
N ASP A 102 -12.66 27.05 9.19
CA ASP A 102 -13.89 27.01 8.40
C ASP A 102 -13.94 25.78 7.48
N GLY A 103 -15.07 25.06 7.53
CA GLY A 103 -15.28 23.83 6.73
C GLY A 103 -14.67 22.56 7.33
N VAL A 104 -14.05 22.61 8.52
CA VAL A 104 -13.56 21.42 9.22
C VAL A 104 -14.69 20.83 10.08
N PRO A 105 -14.91 19.51 10.03
CA PRO A 105 -15.81 18.82 10.96
C PRO A 105 -15.46 19.14 12.43
N GLU A 106 -16.47 19.33 13.26
CA GLU A 106 -16.27 19.76 14.65
C GLU A 106 -15.40 18.79 15.46
N ASP A 107 -15.59 17.52 15.24
CA ASP A 107 -14.86 16.44 15.90
C ASP A 107 -13.40 16.25 15.41
N LEU A 108 -12.99 16.94 14.33
CA LEU A 108 -11.60 17.01 13.88
C LEU A 108 -10.86 18.29 14.34
N ARG A 109 -11.54 19.27 14.93
CA ARG A 109 -10.93 20.55 15.28
C ARG A 109 -9.74 20.43 16.21
N GLU A 110 -9.82 19.55 17.20
CA GLU A 110 -8.72 19.28 18.12
C GLU A 110 -7.53 18.64 17.40
N GLU A 111 -7.76 17.66 16.53
CA GLU A 111 -6.71 17.01 15.74
C GLU A 111 -6.05 18.00 14.79
N PHE A 112 -6.82 18.85 14.11
CA PHE A 112 -6.28 19.93 13.28
C PHE A 112 -5.41 20.89 14.08
N ALA A 113 -5.88 21.33 15.26
CA ALA A 113 -5.11 22.22 16.12
C ALA A 113 -3.78 21.62 16.55
N ALA A 114 -3.77 20.30 16.83
CA ALA A 114 -2.61 19.54 17.26
C ALA A 114 -1.74 18.98 16.12
N SER A 115 -2.16 19.16 14.85
CA SER A 115 -1.44 18.59 13.70
C SER A 115 -0.11 19.32 13.45
N THR A 116 0.93 18.57 13.11
CA THR A 116 2.24 19.06 12.70
C THR A 116 2.65 18.37 11.40
N PRO A 117 3.69 18.83 10.68
CA PRO A 117 4.16 18.17 9.47
C PRO A 117 4.55 16.71 9.67
N THR A 118 4.95 16.32 10.88
CA THR A 118 5.50 14.99 11.20
C THR A 118 4.60 14.15 12.13
N LYS A 119 3.55 14.72 12.72
CA LYS A 119 2.61 13.99 13.56
C LYS A 119 1.63 13.20 12.70
N PHE A 120 1.66 11.87 12.80
CA PHE A 120 0.79 11.00 12.03
C PHE A 120 -0.69 11.28 12.29
N PRO A 121 -1.48 11.55 11.25
CA PRO A 121 -2.89 11.90 11.39
C PRO A 121 -3.78 10.66 11.42
N SER A 122 -5.03 10.84 11.87
CA SER A 122 -6.08 9.86 11.64
C SER A 122 -6.42 9.73 10.15
N ARG A 123 -7.01 8.61 9.76
CA ARG A 123 -7.56 8.44 8.39
C ARG A 123 -8.73 9.41 8.15
N ARG A 124 -9.41 9.87 9.19
CA ARG A 124 -10.47 10.87 9.09
C ARG A 124 -9.94 12.25 8.66
N LEU A 125 -8.77 12.67 9.18
CA LEU A 125 -8.11 13.89 8.73
C LEU A 125 -7.64 13.77 7.28
N GLN A 126 -7.11 12.62 6.88
CA GLN A 126 -6.81 12.31 5.47
C GLN A 126 -8.06 12.37 4.60
N SER A 127 -9.19 11.84 5.07
CA SER A 127 -10.48 11.91 4.37
C SER A 127 -10.89 13.36 4.08
N ALA A 128 -10.77 14.24 5.08
CA ALA A 128 -11.10 15.66 4.91
C ALA A 128 -10.19 16.37 3.88
N TYR A 129 -8.90 15.99 3.81
CA TYR A 129 -7.98 16.48 2.77
C TYR A 129 -8.39 16.00 1.38
N LEU A 130 -8.79 14.74 1.23
CA LEU A 130 -9.20 14.16 -0.05
C LEU A 130 -10.51 14.77 -0.57
N ASP A 131 -11.46 15.01 0.33
CA ASP A 131 -12.71 15.72 0.01
C ASP A 131 -12.43 17.19 -0.40
N TRP A 132 -11.54 17.88 0.33
CA TRP A 132 -11.09 19.22 -0.07
C TRP A 132 -10.41 19.21 -1.45
N PHE A 133 -9.53 18.25 -1.72
CA PHE A 133 -8.89 18.11 -3.03
C PHE A 133 -9.91 17.93 -4.16
N PHE A 134 -10.94 17.10 -3.95
CA PHE A 134 -12.00 16.94 -4.93
C PHE A 134 -12.75 18.24 -5.20
N ARG A 135 -13.13 18.98 -4.15
CA ARG A 135 -13.78 20.30 -4.32
C ARG A 135 -12.88 21.30 -5.04
N ASP A 136 -11.59 21.29 -4.76
CA ASP A 136 -10.61 22.14 -5.45
C ASP A 136 -10.48 21.76 -6.95
N ALA A 137 -10.54 20.47 -7.27
CA ALA A 137 -10.57 20.00 -8.65
C ALA A 137 -11.86 20.44 -9.39
N LEU A 138 -13.03 20.36 -8.73
CA LEU A 138 -14.28 20.86 -9.29
C LEU A 138 -14.26 22.38 -9.55
N ALA A 139 -13.68 23.15 -8.63
CA ALA A 139 -13.54 24.61 -8.81
C ALA A 139 -12.61 25.00 -9.96
N ALA A 140 -11.75 24.09 -10.41
CA ALA A 140 -10.83 24.30 -11.54
C ALA A 140 -11.36 23.80 -12.87
N LEU A 141 -12.59 23.28 -12.94
CA LEU A 141 -13.18 22.81 -14.20
C LEU A 141 -13.35 23.97 -15.19
N PRO A 142 -12.98 23.77 -16.47
CA PRO A 142 -13.34 24.72 -17.53
C PRO A 142 -14.85 24.71 -17.77
N SER A 143 -15.40 25.80 -18.29
CA SER A 143 -16.85 26.01 -18.44
C SER A 143 -17.57 25.01 -19.36
N ASN A 144 -16.83 24.21 -20.10
CA ASN A 144 -17.35 23.17 -20.99
C ASN A 144 -17.18 21.75 -20.43
N VAL A 145 -16.82 21.61 -19.16
CA VAL A 145 -16.71 20.32 -18.47
C VAL A 145 -17.57 20.33 -17.21
N ASP A 146 -18.49 19.40 -17.11
CA ASP A 146 -19.31 19.18 -15.92
C ASP A 146 -18.99 17.84 -15.25
N VAL A 147 -19.10 17.78 -13.93
CA VAL A 147 -19.01 16.54 -13.14
C VAL A 147 -20.35 16.29 -12.46
N VAL A 148 -20.92 15.10 -12.69
CA VAL A 148 -22.15 14.64 -12.05
C VAL A 148 -21.80 13.47 -11.13
N VAL A 149 -22.06 13.63 -9.84
CA VAL A 149 -21.80 12.59 -8.83
C VAL A 149 -23.03 11.72 -8.67
N HIS A 150 -22.83 10.40 -8.71
CA HIS A 150 -23.83 9.38 -8.44
C HIS A 150 -23.39 8.59 -7.20
N GLU A 151 -24.07 8.80 -6.08
CA GLU A 151 -23.85 8.04 -4.84
C GLU A 151 -24.55 6.67 -4.97
N ASP A 152 -24.00 5.81 -5.82
CA ASP A 152 -24.58 4.51 -6.16
C ASP A 152 -23.48 3.53 -6.58
N THR A 153 -23.78 2.27 -6.67
CA THR A 153 -22.87 1.20 -7.10
C THR A 153 -23.11 0.84 -8.57
N ALA A 154 -22.06 0.90 -9.38
CA ALA A 154 -22.10 0.35 -10.72
C ALA A 154 -22.09 -1.18 -10.66
N VAL A 155 -23.10 -1.82 -11.24
CA VAL A 155 -23.29 -3.29 -11.16
C VAL A 155 -23.02 -3.99 -12.48
N ASP A 156 -23.08 -3.27 -13.60
CA ASP A 156 -22.76 -3.80 -14.93
C ASP A 156 -22.36 -2.70 -15.91
N VAL A 157 -21.63 -3.08 -16.95
CA VAL A 157 -21.34 -2.24 -18.12
C VAL A 157 -21.60 -3.07 -19.36
N THR A 158 -22.48 -2.58 -20.23
CA THR A 158 -22.80 -3.21 -21.52
C THR A 158 -22.53 -2.26 -22.67
N GLY A 159 -22.35 -2.79 -23.87
CA GLY A 159 -22.06 -2.02 -25.09
C GLY A 159 -20.93 -2.65 -25.89
N GLY A 160 -20.93 -2.43 -27.19
CA GLY A 160 -19.89 -2.96 -28.09
C GLY A 160 -18.74 -1.98 -28.34
N HIS A 161 -17.74 -2.43 -29.09
CA HIS A 161 -16.54 -1.65 -29.40
C HIS A 161 -16.82 -0.35 -30.17
N GLY A 162 -17.81 -0.35 -31.05
CA GLY A 162 -18.11 0.77 -31.97
C GLY A 162 -19.13 1.79 -31.47
N GLY A 163 -19.76 1.55 -30.32
CA GLY A 163 -20.88 2.35 -29.81
C GLY A 163 -20.68 2.84 -28.37
N PRO A 164 -21.66 3.61 -27.88
CA PRO A 164 -21.67 4.04 -26.48
C PRO A 164 -21.75 2.84 -25.53
N GLN A 165 -21.36 3.07 -24.30
CA GLN A 165 -21.40 2.11 -23.20
C GLN A 165 -22.55 2.45 -22.26
N SER A 166 -23.25 1.44 -21.74
CA SER A 166 -24.33 1.59 -20.78
C SER A 166 -23.84 1.12 -19.40
N VAL A 167 -23.71 2.04 -18.46
CA VAL A 167 -23.33 1.74 -17.07
C VAL A 167 -24.59 1.60 -16.24
N TRP A 168 -24.82 0.40 -15.72
CA TRP A 168 -25.98 0.06 -14.88
C TRP A 168 -25.67 0.28 -13.43
N LEU A 169 -26.54 1.03 -12.75
CA LEU A 169 -26.43 1.33 -11.33
C LEU A 169 -27.38 0.45 -10.52
N ALA A 170 -27.03 0.17 -9.26
CA ALA A 170 -27.83 -0.71 -8.39
C ALA A 170 -29.23 -0.16 -8.12
N GLU A 171 -29.35 1.15 -7.92
CA GLU A 171 -30.62 1.82 -7.63
C GLU A 171 -31.24 2.52 -8.85
N GLY A 172 -30.52 2.55 -9.98
CA GLY A 172 -30.95 3.21 -11.21
C GLY A 172 -31.90 2.36 -12.06
N ALA A 173 -33.02 2.93 -12.50
CA ALA A 173 -33.93 2.25 -13.42
C ALA A 173 -33.43 2.18 -14.87
N GLU A 174 -32.59 3.13 -15.28
CA GLU A 174 -31.99 3.21 -16.61
C GLU A 174 -30.47 3.38 -16.50
N PRO A 175 -29.69 2.88 -17.49
CA PRO A 175 -28.26 3.00 -17.45
C PRO A 175 -27.79 4.41 -17.79
N LEU A 176 -26.62 4.79 -17.30
CA LEU A 176 -25.87 5.95 -17.80
C LEU A 176 -25.26 5.57 -19.15
N VAL A 177 -25.65 6.27 -20.19
CA VAL A 177 -25.10 6.05 -21.54
C VAL A 177 -23.94 7.00 -21.77
N VAL A 178 -22.74 6.44 -21.95
CA VAL A 178 -21.48 7.20 -22.01
C VAL A 178 -20.58 6.73 -23.16
N ASP A 179 -19.63 7.58 -23.57
CA ASP A 179 -18.69 7.24 -24.64
C ASP A 179 -17.52 6.38 -24.15
N VAL A 180 -17.08 6.57 -22.90
CA VAL A 180 -15.94 5.87 -22.29
C VAL A 180 -16.25 5.53 -20.84
N VAL A 181 -15.83 4.36 -20.38
CA VAL A 181 -15.90 3.93 -18.97
C VAL A 181 -14.50 3.75 -18.43
N VAL A 182 -14.23 4.33 -17.26
CA VAL A 182 -13.00 4.14 -16.50
C VAL A 182 -13.33 3.46 -15.17
N MET A 183 -12.82 2.28 -14.95
CA MET A 183 -12.97 1.54 -13.70
C MET A 183 -11.79 1.83 -12.77
N ALA A 184 -12.01 2.65 -11.75
CA ALA A 184 -11.06 3.02 -10.70
C ALA A 184 -11.49 2.43 -9.34
N VAL A 185 -12.01 1.20 -9.35
CA VAL A 185 -12.71 0.53 -8.25
C VAL A 185 -11.83 0.18 -7.03
N GLY A 186 -10.53 0.45 -7.10
CA GLY A 186 -9.63 0.25 -5.95
C GLY A 186 -9.34 -1.23 -5.67
N HIS A 187 -9.53 -1.65 -4.43
CA HIS A 187 -9.34 -3.03 -4.00
C HIS A 187 -10.62 -3.84 -4.17
N LEU A 188 -10.51 -5.04 -4.74
CA LEU A 188 -11.64 -5.93 -4.96
C LEU A 188 -11.96 -6.75 -3.70
N ASP A 189 -13.24 -6.89 -3.41
CA ASP A 189 -13.72 -7.94 -2.51
C ASP A 189 -13.64 -9.30 -3.20
N VAL A 190 -13.25 -10.32 -2.44
CA VAL A 190 -13.05 -11.67 -2.95
C VAL A 190 -13.72 -12.71 -2.06
N ALA A 191 -14.32 -13.69 -2.67
CA ALA A 191 -14.83 -14.86 -1.96
C ALA A 191 -13.69 -15.58 -1.22
N PRO A 192 -13.96 -16.20 -0.06
CA PRO A 192 -12.96 -16.93 0.69
C PRO A 192 -12.29 -18.03 -0.14
N THR A 193 -11.01 -18.30 0.15
CA THR A 193 -10.30 -19.46 -0.39
C THR A 193 -10.86 -20.77 0.18
N PRO A 194 -10.62 -21.93 -0.44
CA PRO A 194 -11.03 -23.23 0.12
C PRO A 194 -10.55 -23.43 1.58
N GLY A 195 -9.31 -23.02 1.90
CA GLY A 195 -8.79 -23.11 3.26
C GLY A 195 -9.48 -22.16 4.24
N GLN A 196 -9.90 -20.98 3.79
CA GLN A 196 -10.67 -20.04 4.61
C GLN A 196 -12.10 -20.54 4.82
N LEU A 197 -12.72 -21.13 3.80
CA LEU A 197 -14.03 -21.78 3.92
C LEU A 197 -13.99 -22.92 4.94
N ALA A 198 -12.99 -23.79 4.84
CA ALA A 198 -12.82 -24.89 5.80
C ALA A 198 -12.65 -24.39 7.25
N LEU A 199 -11.92 -23.28 7.47
CA LEU A 199 -11.80 -22.65 8.80
C LEU A 199 -13.13 -22.04 9.25
N ALA A 200 -13.89 -21.42 8.35
CA ALA A 200 -15.20 -20.84 8.66
C ALA A 200 -16.25 -21.91 8.97
N GLU A 201 -16.29 -23.00 8.20
CA GLU A 201 -17.16 -24.16 8.41
C GLU A 201 -16.84 -24.83 9.76
N TYR A 202 -15.55 -25.07 10.03
CA TYR A 202 -15.11 -25.60 11.32
C TYR A 202 -15.49 -24.69 12.49
N ALA A 203 -15.34 -23.38 12.34
CA ALA A 203 -15.74 -22.42 13.35
C ALA A 203 -17.26 -22.47 13.62
N ALA A 204 -18.07 -22.54 12.57
CA ALA A 204 -19.54 -22.65 12.69
C ALA A 204 -19.97 -23.96 13.35
N GLU A 205 -19.31 -25.08 13.02
CA GLU A 205 -19.62 -26.42 13.58
C GLU A 205 -19.33 -26.50 15.09
N HIS A 206 -18.30 -25.77 15.56
CA HIS A 206 -17.82 -25.85 16.94
C HIS A 206 -18.11 -24.61 17.79
N ASP A 207 -18.99 -23.72 17.36
CA ASP A 207 -19.31 -22.44 18.02
C ASP A 207 -18.06 -21.57 18.28
N LEU A 208 -17.14 -21.57 17.31
CA LEU A 208 -15.91 -20.77 17.30
C LEU A 208 -16.09 -19.51 16.42
N ARG A 209 -15.13 -18.61 16.48
CA ARG A 209 -15.13 -17.38 15.70
C ARG A 209 -13.94 -17.34 14.74
N TYR A 210 -14.22 -17.20 13.46
CA TYR A 210 -13.20 -17.01 12.44
C TYR A 210 -13.44 -15.68 11.71
N VAL A 211 -12.44 -14.78 11.79
CA VAL A 211 -12.43 -13.51 11.06
C VAL A 211 -11.44 -13.65 9.91
N PRO A 212 -11.90 -13.75 8.66
CA PRO A 212 -11.03 -13.88 7.49
C PRO A 212 -10.26 -12.58 7.19
N PRO A 213 -9.28 -12.61 6.26
CA PRO A 213 -8.63 -11.40 5.77
C PRO A 213 -9.66 -10.36 5.31
N ALA A 214 -9.53 -9.12 5.79
CA ALA A 214 -10.44 -8.02 5.50
C ALA A 214 -9.73 -6.67 5.46
N TYR A 215 -10.38 -5.67 4.88
CA TYR A 215 -9.94 -4.28 5.01
C TYR A 215 -10.34 -3.77 6.39
N THR A 216 -9.40 -3.15 7.10
CA THR A 216 -9.61 -2.76 8.51
C THR A 216 -10.67 -1.69 8.69
N SER A 217 -11.00 -0.93 7.65
CA SER A 217 -12.15 -0.01 7.64
C SER A 217 -13.50 -0.70 7.69
N ASP A 218 -13.58 -1.98 7.30
CA ASP A 218 -14.83 -2.74 7.16
C ASP A 218 -14.90 -3.96 8.09
N ILE A 219 -13.83 -4.21 8.86
CA ILE A 219 -13.75 -5.40 9.71
C ILE A 219 -14.76 -5.33 10.88
N ASP A 220 -15.57 -6.37 11.02
CA ASP A 220 -16.43 -6.52 12.19
C ASP A 220 -15.75 -7.38 13.25
N LEU A 221 -15.44 -6.75 14.39
CA LEU A 221 -14.80 -7.37 15.55
C LEU A 221 -15.76 -7.50 16.73
N SER A 222 -17.05 -7.23 16.55
CA SER A 222 -18.07 -7.26 17.62
C SER A 222 -18.27 -8.66 18.20
N ALA A 223 -18.02 -9.70 17.39
CA ALA A 223 -18.13 -11.09 17.83
C ALA A 223 -17.08 -11.53 18.85
N LEU A 224 -15.91 -10.84 18.91
CA LEU A 224 -14.86 -11.16 19.89
C LEU A 224 -15.30 -10.78 21.29
N GLN A 225 -15.28 -11.73 22.24
CA GLN A 225 -15.82 -11.51 23.58
C GLN A 225 -14.75 -10.92 24.54
N PRO A 226 -15.17 -10.20 25.59
CA PRO A 226 -14.28 -9.76 26.67
C PRO A 226 -13.57 -10.95 27.32
N GLY A 227 -12.24 -10.84 27.51
CA GLY A 227 -11.41 -11.88 28.12
C GLY A 227 -11.25 -13.17 27.29
N GLU A 228 -11.77 -13.20 26.05
CA GLU A 228 -11.62 -14.34 25.16
C GLU A 228 -10.20 -14.44 24.62
N ASP A 229 -9.64 -15.66 24.60
CA ASP A 229 -8.39 -15.93 23.90
C ASP A 229 -8.60 -15.91 22.38
N VAL A 230 -7.82 -15.08 21.67
CA VAL A 230 -7.90 -14.88 20.24
C VAL A 230 -6.53 -15.12 19.61
N LEU A 231 -6.42 -16.10 18.73
CA LEU A 231 -5.24 -16.25 17.88
C LEU A 231 -5.26 -15.19 16.77
N VAL A 232 -4.16 -14.49 16.58
CA VAL A 232 -4.03 -13.48 15.53
C VAL A 232 -2.89 -13.84 14.61
N ARG A 233 -3.19 -14.12 13.34
CA ARG A 233 -2.20 -14.44 12.33
C ARG A 233 -1.90 -13.24 11.43
N GLY A 234 -0.72 -12.62 11.64
CA GLY A 234 -0.25 -11.44 10.93
C GLY A 234 0.18 -10.33 11.88
N PHE A 235 1.37 -9.75 11.67
CA PHE A 235 1.99 -8.79 12.58
C PHE A 235 2.34 -7.46 11.87
N GLY A 236 1.60 -7.14 10.80
CA GLY A 236 1.72 -5.89 10.04
C GLY A 236 0.71 -4.83 10.46
N LEU A 237 0.45 -3.87 9.56
CA LEU A 237 -0.46 -2.74 9.85
C LEU A 237 -1.89 -3.15 10.18
N ALA A 238 -2.40 -4.23 9.57
CA ALA A 238 -3.74 -4.73 9.88
C ALA A 238 -3.88 -5.17 11.34
N PHE A 239 -2.80 -5.74 11.93
CA PHE A 239 -2.77 -6.02 13.36
C PHE A 239 -2.75 -4.75 14.21
N ILE A 240 -1.98 -3.74 13.81
CA ILE A 240 -1.90 -2.47 14.54
C ILE A 240 -3.29 -1.81 14.62
N ASP A 241 -4.04 -1.84 13.51
CA ASP A 241 -5.42 -1.35 13.48
C ASP A 241 -6.34 -2.20 14.35
N LEU A 242 -6.28 -3.54 14.23
CA LEU A 242 -7.02 -4.47 15.06
C LEU A 242 -6.78 -4.21 16.56
N MET A 243 -5.50 -4.12 16.95
CA MET A 243 -5.08 -3.84 18.32
C MET A 243 -5.76 -2.58 18.87
N ALA A 244 -5.71 -1.47 18.13
CA ALA A 244 -6.35 -0.22 18.55
C ALA A 244 -7.88 -0.36 18.70
N LEU A 245 -8.54 -1.03 17.77
CA LEU A 245 -9.99 -1.20 17.78
C LEU A 245 -10.50 -2.06 18.94
N VAL A 246 -9.78 -3.13 19.32
CA VAL A 246 -10.25 -4.06 20.38
C VAL A 246 -9.73 -3.70 21.77
N THR A 247 -8.87 -2.70 21.90
CA THR A 247 -8.34 -2.21 23.18
C THR A 247 -8.85 -0.81 23.51
N GLU A 248 -8.24 0.24 22.96
CA GLU A 248 -8.67 1.64 23.12
C GLU A 248 -10.11 1.85 22.63
N GLY A 249 -10.47 1.23 21.49
CA GLY A 249 -11.83 1.23 20.95
C GLY A 249 -12.88 0.57 21.83
N ARG A 250 -12.47 -0.23 22.81
CA ARG A 250 -13.33 -0.84 23.84
C ARG A 250 -13.25 -0.15 25.20
N GLY A 251 -12.62 1.03 25.24
CA GLY A 251 -12.59 1.91 26.42
C GLY A 251 -11.34 1.75 27.30
N GLY A 252 -10.36 0.95 26.90
CA GLY A 252 -9.05 0.94 27.54
C GLY A 252 -8.31 2.25 27.31
N ARG A 253 -7.36 2.58 28.16
CA ARG A 253 -6.66 3.87 28.14
C ARG A 253 -5.17 3.69 28.32
N PHE A 254 -4.42 4.54 27.63
CA PHE A 254 -2.97 4.68 27.81
C PHE A 254 -2.66 5.91 28.66
N GLU A 255 -1.70 5.78 29.59
CA GLU A 255 -1.24 6.83 30.47
C GLU A 255 0.29 6.84 30.54
N GLN A 256 0.90 8.03 30.54
CA GLN A 256 2.33 8.18 30.80
C GLN A 256 2.58 8.19 32.30
N VAL A 257 3.30 7.20 32.81
CA VAL A 257 3.68 7.08 34.22
C VAL A 257 5.20 6.98 34.30
N ASP A 258 5.86 7.94 34.90
CA ASP A 258 7.32 8.00 35.06
C ASP A 258 8.10 7.75 33.74
N GLY A 259 7.61 8.33 32.64
CA GLY A 259 8.23 8.19 31.31
C GLY A 259 7.95 6.85 30.60
N THR A 260 7.11 5.99 31.19
CA THR A 260 6.69 4.74 30.60
C THR A 260 5.20 4.77 30.26
N LEU A 261 4.85 4.33 29.06
CA LEU A 261 3.45 4.20 28.66
C LEU A 261 2.83 2.97 29.34
N VAL A 262 1.79 3.16 30.12
CA VAL A 262 1.04 2.13 30.85
C VAL A 262 -0.34 2.00 30.23
N TYR A 263 -0.82 0.78 30.07
CA TYR A 263 -2.19 0.50 29.63
C TYR A 263 -3.09 0.13 30.82
N HIS A 264 -4.24 0.78 30.88
CA HIS A 264 -5.30 0.51 31.85
C HIS A 264 -6.46 -0.19 31.15
N PRO A 265 -6.64 -1.53 31.36
CA PRO A 265 -7.70 -2.28 30.72
C PRO A 265 -9.10 -1.80 31.15
N SER A 266 -10.04 -1.82 30.22
CA SER A 266 -11.47 -1.59 30.49
C SER A 266 -12.18 -2.86 31.02
N GLY A 267 -11.56 -4.04 30.85
CA GLY A 267 -12.15 -5.35 31.08
C GLY A 267 -13.04 -5.84 29.93
N LYS A 268 -13.04 -5.14 28.78
CA LYS A 268 -13.78 -5.52 27.58
C LYS A 268 -12.87 -6.01 26.44
N GLU A 269 -11.57 -6.01 26.65
CA GLU A 269 -10.58 -6.47 25.69
C GLU A 269 -10.58 -8.01 25.61
N PRO A 270 -10.37 -8.59 24.41
CA PRO A 270 -9.93 -9.98 24.29
C PRO A 270 -8.44 -10.10 24.64
N HIS A 271 -7.95 -11.31 24.88
CA HIS A 271 -6.53 -11.62 24.99
C HIS A 271 -6.00 -12.02 23.60
N LEU A 272 -5.07 -11.25 23.06
CA LEU A 272 -4.54 -11.45 21.70
C LEU A 272 -3.23 -12.25 21.75
N HIS A 273 -3.20 -13.41 21.10
CA HIS A 273 -2.01 -14.25 20.92
C HIS A 273 -1.53 -14.11 19.49
N ILE A 274 -0.50 -13.27 19.28
CA ILE A 274 -0.06 -12.88 17.94
C ILE A 274 1.17 -13.63 17.46
N GLY A 275 1.15 -14.01 16.19
CA GLY A 275 2.32 -14.53 15.48
C GLY A 275 2.29 -14.25 13.99
N SER A 276 3.42 -14.47 13.35
CA SER A 276 3.60 -14.29 11.92
C SER A 276 4.79 -15.10 11.42
N ARG A 277 5.05 -15.06 10.10
CA ARG A 277 6.26 -15.67 9.54
C ARG A 277 7.54 -15.10 10.17
N ARG A 278 7.63 -13.78 10.35
CA ARG A 278 8.81 -13.12 10.97
C ARG A 278 8.81 -13.19 12.51
N GLY A 279 7.64 -13.29 13.13
CA GLY A 279 7.48 -13.25 14.57
C GLY A 279 7.67 -11.88 15.22
N VAL A 280 7.90 -10.83 14.43
CA VAL A 280 8.10 -9.44 14.88
C VAL A 280 7.15 -8.49 14.14
N PRO A 281 6.80 -7.32 14.73
CA PRO A 281 6.04 -6.28 14.04
C PRO A 281 6.86 -5.64 12.93
N TYR A 282 6.20 -4.89 12.05
CA TYR A 282 6.88 -4.03 11.10
C TYR A 282 7.70 -2.96 11.83
N HIS A 283 8.83 -2.55 11.24
CA HIS A 283 9.67 -1.49 11.78
C HIS A 283 8.89 -0.18 11.94
N ALA A 284 9.19 0.58 12.99
CA ALA A 284 8.65 1.93 13.15
C ALA A 284 9.01 2.81 11.95
N LYS A 285 8.13 3.76 11.61
CA LYS A 285 8.48 4.82 10.65
C LYS A 285 9.63 5.65 11.20
N PRO A 286 10.67 5.96 10.37
CA PRO A 286 11.74 6.86 10.78
C PRO A 286 11.19 8.26 11.13
N GLY A 287 11.63 8.81 12.25
CA GLY A 287 11.32 10.16 12.71
C GLY A 287 12.30 11.22 12.20
N TYR A 288 13.23 10.86 11.34
CA TYR A 288 14.31 11.71 10.81
C TYR A 288 14.35 11.70 9.28
N ARG A 289 15.10 12.64 8.72
CA ARG A 289 15.46 12.72 7.30
C ARG A 289 16.92 12.33 7.12
N LEU A 290 17.38 12.25 5.87
CA LEU A 290 18.82 12.20 5.58
C LEU A 290 19.54 13.35 6.27
N GLN A 291 20.72 13.08 6.83
CA GLN A 291 21.60 14.03 7.48
C GLN A 291 22.80 14.37 6.59
N GLY A 292 23.12 13.49 5.67
CA GLY A 292 24.21 13.60 4.73
C GLY A 292 23.77 13.83 3.29
N GLU A 293 24.60 13.39 2.36
CA GLU A 293 24.36 13.55 0.93
C GLU A 293 23.43 12.47 0.38
N PHE A 294 22.57 12.88 -0.52
CA PHE A 294 21.71 11.93 -1.23
C PHE A 294 22.53 11.10 -2.23
N ALA A 295 22.43 9.76 -2.15
CA ALA A 295 23.20 8.83 -3.00
C ALA A 295 22.91 8.93 -4.52
N GLY A 296 21.89 9.69 -4.90
CA GLY A 296 21.47 9.80 -6.30
C GLY A 296 20.56 8.67 -6.76
N PRO A 297 20.34 8.56 -8.08
CA PRO A 297 19.53 7.48 -8.65
C PRO A 297 20.24 6.12 -8.52
N PRO A 298 19.52 4.99 -8.78
CA PRO A 298 20.10 3.66 -8.78
C PRO A 298 21.36 3.56 -9.64
N ARG A 299 22.39 2.93 -9.10
CA ARG A 299 23.70 2.79 -9.73
C ARG A 299 23.93 1.42 -10.35
N PHE A 300 23.41 0.37 -9.73
CA PHE A 300 23.62 -1.02 -10.11
C PHE A 300 22.38 -1.63 -10.78
N PHE A 301 21.21 -1.30 -10.28
CA PHE A 301 19.91 -1.67 -10.85
C PHE A 301 19.26 -0.45 -11.53
N ASP A 302 20.02 0.18 -12.40
CA ASP A 302 19.62 1.35 -13.19
C ASP A 302 18.78 0.95 -14.42
N VAL A 303 18.39 1.95 -15.22
CA VAL A 303 17.61 1.73 -16.45
C VAL A 303 18.38 0.83 -17.43
N ALA A 304 19.69 1.03 -17.57
CA ALA A 304 20.51 0.22 -18.47
C ALA A 304 20.63 -1.25 -18.00
N ALA A 305 20.68 -1.48 -16.69
CA ALA A 305 20.62 -2.84 -16.14
C ALA A 305 19.26 -3.52 -16.43
N VAL A 306 18.15 -2.79 -16.26
CA VAL A 306 16.82 -3.29 -16.62
C VAL A 306 16.75 -3.63 -18.11
N GLU A 307 17.22 -2.75 -18.99
CA GLU A 307 17.26 -3.00 -20.43
C GLU A 307 18.08 -4.24 -20.79
N ARG A 308 19.28 -4.40 -20.20
CA ARG A 308 20.12 -5.61 -20.39
C ARG A 308 19.43 -6.87 -19.94
N LEU A 309 18.74 -6.85 -18.79
CA LEU A 309 18.01 -8.02 -18.27
C LEU A 309 16.84 -8.39 -19.17
N THR A 310 16.06 -7.40 -19.60
CA THR A 310 14.84 -7.63 -20.37
C THR A 310 15.09 -7.93 -21.87
N ALA A 311 16.28 -7.59 -22.39
CA ALA A 311 16.69 -7.90 -23.75
C ALA A 311 17.20 -9.37 -23.95
N ARG A 312 17.43 -10.11 -22.88
CA ARG A 312 17.91 -11.50 -22.96
C ARG A 312 16.82 -12.41 -23.54
N GLU A 313 17.20 -13.50 -24.17
CA GLU A 313 16.27 -14.57 -24.59
C GLU A 313 15.71 -15.32 -23.38
N GLU A 314 16.55 -15.57 -22.36
CA GLU A 314 16.17 -16.20 -21.10
C GLU A 314 15.27 -15.27 -20.27
N ARG A 315 14.25 -15.84 -19.63
CA ARG A 315 13.39 -15.10 -18.71
C ARG A 315 14.15 -14.71 -17.44
N VAL A 316 13.78 -13.60 -16.89
CA VAL A 316 14.43 -13.00 -15.71
C VAL A 316 13.98 -13.72 -14.46
N ASP A 317 14.93 -14.21 -13.69
CA ASP A 317 14.73 -14.75 -12.33
C ASP A 317 15.03 -13.67 -11.30
N PHE A 318 14.21 -13.60 -10.25
CA PHE A 318 14.35 -12.54 -9.25
C PHE A 318 15.64 -12.69 -8.42
N TRP A 319 15.88 -13.88 -7.87
CA TRP A 319 17.00 -14.08 -6.94
C TRP A 319 18.35 -14.11 -7.64
N ARG A 320 18.41 -14.70 -8.84
CA ARG A 320 19.64 -14.80 -9.62
C ARG A 320 20.00 -13.48 -10.31
N ASP A 321 19.01 -12.83 -10.94
CA ASP A 321 19.27 -11.73 -11.88
C ASP A 321 18.99 -10.34 -11.30
N MET A 322 18.00 -10.20 -10.41
CA MET A 322 17.56 -8.90 -9.92
C MET A 322 18.05 -8.61 -8.50
N TRP A 323 17.83 -9.54 -7.57
CA TRP A 323 18.12 -9.31 -6.15
C TRP A 323 19.56 -8.88 -5.86
N PRO A 324 20.60 -9.45 -6.49
CA PRO A 324 21.98 -8.98 -6.26
C PRO A 324 22.17 -7.50 -6.61
N LEU A 325 21.53 -7.01 -7.66
CA LEU A 325 21.60 -5.60 -8.07
C LEU A 325 20.79 -4.70 -7.15
N VAL A 326 19.57 -5.12 -6.82
CA VAL A 326 18.67 -4.42 -5.88
C VAL A 326 19.31 -4.26 -4.51
N ALA A 327 19.79 -5.36 -3.92
CA ALA A 327 20.41 -5.34 -2.60
C ALA A 327 21.67 -4.47 -2.56
N LYS A 328 22.45 -4.50 -3.66
CA LYS A 328 23.65 -3.68 -3.81
C LYS A 328 23.31 -2.19 -3.88
N ASP A 329 22.24 -1.78 -4.59
CA ASP A 329 21.79 -0.39 -4.62
C ASP A 329 21.24 0.08 -3.27
N VAL A 330 20.46 -0.75 -2.59
CA VAL A 330 19.95 -0.41 -1.26
C VAL A 330 21.10 -0.23 -0.27
N ALA A 331 22.09 -1.15 -0.29
CA ALA A 331 23.30 -1.04 0.52
C ALA A 331 24.14 0.18 0.13
N TRP A 332 24.22 0.52 -1.15
CA TRP A 332 24.91 1.73 -1.62
C TRP A 332 24.28 2.99 -1.02
N CYS A 333 22.96 3.12 -1.07
CA CYS A 333 22.26 4.26 -0.46
C CYS A 333 22.47 4.32 1.05
N TYR A 334 22.45 3.17 1.73
CA TYR A 334 22.75 3.08 3.17
C TYR A 334 24.16 3.57 3.49
N TYR A 335 25.19 3.05 2.80
CA TYR A 335 26.58 3.40 3.09
C TYR A 335 26.93 4.81 2.65
N THR A 336 26.35 5.34 1.57
CA THR A 336 26.56 6.74 1.18
C THR A 336 26.10 7.68 2.29
N GLU A 337 24.94 7.43 2.87
CA GLU A 337 24.46 8.21 4.03
C GLU A 337 25.36 8.02 5.26
N LEU A 338 25.76 6.77 5.55
CA LEU A 338 26.65 6.50 6.68
C LEU A 338 27.97 7.27 6.56
N TYR A 339 28.58 7.28 5.39
CA TYR A 339 29.85 7.98 5.15
C TYR A 339 29.70 9.51 5.15
N SER A 340 28.63 10.03 4.55
CA SER A 340 28.46 11.49 4.42
C SER A 340 27.96 12.14 5.71
N ALA A 341 27.13 11.44 6.50
CA ALA A 341 26.57 11.97 7.74
C ALA A 341 27.33 11.53 9.00
N HIS A 342 27.93 10.34 8.98
CA HIS A 342 28.47 9.66 10.17
C HIS A 342 29.85 9.04 9.86
N GLY A 343 30.71 9.79 9.15
CA GLY A 343 32.03 9.32 8.70
C GLY A 343 32.98 8.87 9.82
N GLU A 344 32.77 9.34 11.06
CA GLU A 344 33.49 8.88 12.25
C GLU A 344 33.23 7.41 12.61
N ARG A 345 32.16 6.81 12.08
CA ARG A 345 31.81 5.39 12.26
C ARG A 345 32.41 4.48 11.20
N THR A 346 33.17 5.04 10.27
CA THR A 346 33.82 4.32 9.17
C THR A 346 35.36 4.33 9.33
N ALA A 347 35.99 3.27 8.85
CA ALA A 347 37.45 3.09 9.00
C ALA A 347 38.25 3.32 7.70
N LEU A 348 37.57 3.27 6.53
CA LEU A 348 38.22 3.51 5.23
C LEU A 348 37.77 4.86 4.66
N PRO A 349 38.60 5.52 3.82
CA PRO A 349 38.16 6.66 3.02
C PRO A 349 37.03 6.28 2.06
N PHE A 350 36.06 7.21 1.86
CA PHE A 350 34.89 6.93 1.03
C PHE A 350 35.26 6.52 -0.41
N GLU A 351 36.22 7.21 -1.03
CA GLU A 351 36.62 6.91 -2.42
C GLU A 351 37.23 5.49 -2.56
N GLU A 352 37.93 5.02 -1.54
CA GLU A 352 38.45 3.65 -1.53
C GLU A 352 37.34 2.63 -1.35
N PHE A 353 36.43 2.89 -0.40
CA PHE A 353 35.24 2.06 -0.19
C PHE A 353 34.41 1.99 -1.47
N GLU A 354 34.02 3.13 -2.05
CA GLU A 354 33.24 3.23 -3.27
C GLU A 354 33.83 2.39 -4.41
N ARG A 355 35.13 2.56 -4.69
CA ARG A 355 35.81 1.85 -5.78
C ARG A 355 35.77 0.33 -5.57
N ARG A 356 36.03 -0.14 -4.36
CA ARG A 356 36.03 -1.57 -4.01
C ARG A 356 34.62 -2.14 -3.97
N PHE A 357 33.65 -1.39 -3.42
CA PHE A 357 32.24 -1.75 -3.38
C PHE A 357 31.65 -1.89 -4.78
N ALA A 358 31.95 -0.94 -5.67
CA ALA A 358 31.47 -1.00 -7.04
C ALA A 358 31.99 -2.23 -7.80
N ALA A 359 33.25 -2.63 -7.56
CA ALA A 359 33.90 -3.76 -8.23
C ALA A 359 33.46 -5.15 -7.72
N ALA A 360 33.07 -5.25 -6.44
CA ALA A 360 32.73 -6.53 -5.82
C ALA A 360 31.29 -6.94 -6.14
N ASP A 361 31.05 -8.22 -6.33
CA ASP A 361 29.71 -8.77 -6.51
C ASP A 361 28.96 -8.86 -5.17
N TRP A 362 27.64 -8.64 -5.22
CA TRP A 362 26.78 -8.81 -4.04
C TRP A 362 26.88 -10.26 -3.52
N GLY A 363 27.05 -10.39 -2.19
CA GLY A 363 27.18 -11.70 -1.54
C GLY A 363 28.56 -12.35 -1.68
N SER A 364 29.53 -11.72 -2.37
CA SER A 364 30.89 -12.24 -2.46
C SER A 364 31.64 -12.16 -1.13
N ALA A 365 32.69 -12.97 -0.96
CA ALA A 365 33.56 -12.92 0.20
C ALA A 365 34.31 -11.58 0.27
N GLU A 366 34.66 -11.03 -0.89
CA GLU A 366 35.34 -9.75 -1.05
C GLU A 366 34.49 -8.59 -0.53
N LEU A 367 33.18 -8.56 -0.88
CA LEU A 367 32.27 -7.53 -0.40
C LEU A 367 32.06 -7.62 1.11
N ARG A 368 31.87 -8.83 1.64
CA ARG A 368 31.73 -9.02 3.09
C ARG A 368 32.98 -8.56 3.85
N ALA A 369 34.16 -8.92 3.36
CA ALA A 369 35.44 -8.48 3.96
C ALA A 369 35.59 -6.96 3.92
N LEU A 370 35.25 -6.34 2.78
CA LEU A 370 35.27 -4.89 2.63
C LEU A 370 34.34 -4.19 3.64
N VAL A 371 33.09 -4.68 3.79
CA VAL A 371 32.13 -4.10 4.74
C VAL A 371 32.63 -4.22 6.18
N VAL A 372 33.23 -5.36 6.56
CA VAL A 372 33.80 -5.55 7.90
C VAL A 372 34.98 -4.60 8.15
N GLU A 373 35.84 -4.42 7.15
CA GLU A 373 36.99 -3.50 7.21
C GLU A 373 36.56 -2.03 7.29
N ALA A 374 35.56 -1.66 6.47
CA ALA A 374 35.11 -0.29 6.32
C ALA A 374 34.20 0.19 7.45
N VAL A 375 33.39 -0.72 8.03
CA VAL A 375 32.39 -0.44 9.07
C VAL A 375 32.64 -1.35 10.27
N PRO A 376 33.44 -0.89 11.26
CA PRO A 376 33.84 -1.72 12.40
C PRO A 376 32.68 -2.21 13.26
N ALA A 377 31.70 -1.33 13.54
CA ALA A 377 30.54 -1.67 14.35
C ALA A 377 29.56 -2.56 13.57
N GLU A 378 29.20 -3.71 14.13
CA GLU A 378 28.32 -4.68 13.47
C GLU A 378 26.91 -4.11 13.24
N GLU A 379 26.40 -3.32 14.17
CA GLU A 379 25.10 -2.66 14.14
C GLU A 379 24.96 -1.63 13.01
N ASP A 380 26.08 -1.19 12.42
CA ASP A 380 26.13 -0.26 11.29
C ASP A 380 26.34 -0.96 9.94
N ARG A 381 26.38 -2.29 9.92
CA ARG A 381 26.49 -3.07 8.69
C ARG A 381 25.10 -3.41 8.16
N PHE A 382 24.85 -3.04 6.91
CA PHE A 382 23.59 -3.35 6.25
C PHE A 382 23.53 -4.83 5.85
N ASP A 383 22.58 -5.56 6.43
CA ASP A 383 22.34 -6.98 6.16
C ASP A 383 20.84 -7.21 5.90
N PRO A 384 20.41 -7.24 4.63
CA PRO A 384 18.98 -7.42 4.30
C PRO A 384 18.44 -8.81 4.62
N GLU A 385 19.28 -9.85 4.70
CA GLU A 385 18.86 -11.20 5.06
C GLU A 385 18.52 -11.28 6.55
N ARG A 386 19.37 -10.70 7.40
CA ARG A 386 19.11 -10.57 8.84
C ARG A 386 17.89 -9.66 9.11
N LEU A 387 17.74 -8.59 8.32
CA LEU A 387 16.55 -7.72 8.41
C LEU A 387 15.26 -8.48 8.05
N ASP A 388 15.25 -9.31 7.00
CA ASP A 388 14.05 -10.06 6.62
C ASP A 388 13.67 -11.14 7.65
N LYS A 389 14.67 -11.71 8.33
CA LYS A 389 14.46 -12.83 9.27
C LYS A 389 15.17 -12.57 10.60
N PRO A 390 14.73 -11.58 11.40
CA PRO A 390 15.45 -11.15 12.61
C PRO A 390 15.51 -12.24 13.70
N LEU A 391 14.62 -13.21 13.70
CA LEU A 391 14.58 -14.33 14.64
C LEU A 391 15.08 -15.65 14.04
N ALA A 392 15.72 -15.61 12.86
CA ALA A 392 16.22 -16.84 12.22
C ALA A 392 17.27 -17.54 13.10
N GLY A 393 17.07 -18.85 13.30
CA GLY A 393 17.98 -19.69 14.11
C GLY A 393 17.90 -19.48 15.62
N LEU A 394 17.05 -18.57 16.11
CA LEU A 394 16.79 -18.40 17.53
C LEU A 394 15.75 -19.42 18.01
N THR A 395 15.95 -19.92 19.22
CA THR A 395 14.99 -20.72 19.99
C THR A 395 14.88 -20.15 21.38
N PHE A 396 13.70 -20.20 21.95
CA PHE A 396 13.39 -19.66 23.27
C PHE A 396 12.95 -20.79 24.19
N ALA A 397 13.35 -20.75 25.46
CA ALA A 397 12.98 -21.77 26.42
C ALA A 397 11.47 -21.79 26.71
N ASP A 398 10.85 -20.61 26.67
CA ASP A 398 9.41 -20.41 26.88
C ASP A 398 8.93 -19.08 26.30
N GLU A 399 7.65 -18.78 26.48
CA GLU A 399 7.01 -17.53 26.04
C GLU A 399 7.57 -16.29 26.77
N ALA A 400 8.00 -16.43 28.04
CA ALA A 400 8.52 -15.29 28.78
C ALA A 400 9.85 -14.81 28.19
N GLU A 401 10.75 -15.75 27.83
CA GLU A 401 12.01 -15.43 27.15
C GLU A 401 11.76 -14.80 25.77
N LEU A 402 10.81 -15.34 24.98
CA LEU A 402 10.40 -14.70 23.71
C LEU A 402 9.89 -13.29 23.95
N THR A 403 9.02 -13.09 24.95
CA THR A 403 8.41 -11.80 25.26
C THR A 403 9.48 -10.77 25.66
N GLU A 404 10.44 -11.15 26.49
CA GLU A 404 11.55 -10.28 26.88
C GLU A 404 12.41 -9.89 25.67
N HIS A 405 12.73 -10.87 24.82
CA HIS A 405 13.46 -10.63 23.57
C HIS A 405 12.72 -9.66 22.64
N LEU A 406 11.41 -9.86 22.42
CA LEU A 406 10.61 -9.00 21.56
C LEU A 406 10.43 -7.59 22.15
N HIS A 407 10.30 -7.45 23.46
CA HIS A 407 10.30 -6.15 24.11
C HIS A 407 11.61 -5.41 23.91
N ALA A 408 12.74 -6.09 23.99
CA ALA A 408 14.05 -5.50 23.71
C ALA A 408 14.18 -5.10 22.22
N TYR A 409 13.77 -6.00 21.32
CA TYR A 409 13.79 -5.77 19.87
C TYR A 409 12.97 -4.53 19.48
N VAL A 410 11.71 -4.46 19.94
CA VAL A 410 10.81 -3.34 19.60
C VAL A 410 11.30 -2.02 20.19
N ARG A 411 11.82 -2.02 21.44
CA ARG A 411 12.42 -0.81 22.05
C ARG A 411 13.64 -0.35 21.27
N ALA A 412 14.50 -1.27 20.84
CA ALA A 412 15.69 -0.93 20.04
C ALA A 412 15.29 -0.34 18.67
N ASP A 413 14.26 -0.90 18.03
CA ASP A 413 13.73 -0.37 16.77
C ASP A 413 13.16 1.04 16.94
N ILE A 414 12.33 1.29 17.96
CA ILE A 414 11.78 2.62 18.25
C ILE A 414 12.91 3.63 18.48
N ALA A 415 13.91 3.28 19.31
CA ALA A 415 15.04 4.15 19.60
C ALA A 415 15.85 4.46 18.33
N ARG A 416 16.21 3.43 17.57
CA ARG A 416 16.96 3.57 16.32
C ARG A 416 16.21 4.44 15.29
N ARG A 417 14.88 4.29 15.18
CA ARG A 417 14.06 5.04 14.23
C ARG A 417 13.76 6.47 14.71
N ALA A 418 14.02 6.81 15.96
CA ALA A 418 13.89 8.17 16.49
C ALA A 418 15.21 8.96 16.45
N ASP A 419 16.35 8.28 16.41
CA ASP A 419 17.67 8.91 16.52
C ASP A 419 18.30 9.17 15.13
N PRO A 420 18.53 10.46 14.74
CA PRO A 420 19.19 10.81 13.48
C PRO A 420 20.59 10.21 13.30
N ALA A 421 21.26 9.78 14.37
CA ALA A 421 22.53 9.05 14.29
C ALA A 421 22.43 7.74 13.49
N HIS A 422 21.20 7.25 13.24
CA HIS A 422 20.90 6.10 12.40
C HIS A 422 20.26 6.47 11.05
N SER A 423 20.53 7.67 10.53
CA SER A 423 19.97 8.14 9.26
C SER A 423 20.36 7.29 8.05
N ALA A 424 21.36 6.42 8.15
CA ALA A 424 21.69 5.43 7.14
C ALA A 424 20.49 4.50 6.80
N ASP A 425 19.60 4.24 7.76
CA ASP A 425 18.35 3.50 7.52
C ASP A 425 17.40 4.27 6.57
N MET A 426 17.43 5.61 6.58
CA MET A 426 16.68 6.43 5.61
C MET A 426 17.32 6.32 4.22
N GLY A 427 18.66 6.22 4.15
CA GLY A 427 19.35 5.89 2.90
C GLY A 427 18.84 4.57 2.30
N ALA A 428 18.81 3.50 3.11
CA ALA A 428 18.26 2.20 2.70
C ALA A 428 16.77 2.30 2.28
N PHE A 429 15.95 3.04 3.02
CA PHE A 429 14.55 3.29 2.67
C PHE A 429 14.39 3.91 1.27
N LEU A 430 15.18 4.93 0.94
CA LEU A 430 15.17 5.55 -0.38
C LEU A 430 15.68 4.59 -1.47
N GLY A 431 16.72 3.80 -1.17
CA GLY A 431 17.18 2.72 -2.04
C GLY A 431 16.09 1.72 -2.38
N LEU A 432 15.28 1.32 -1.39
CA LEU A 432 14.12 0.45 -1.60
C LEU A 432 13.04 1.09 -2.48
N LEU A 433 12.77 2.40 -2.32
CA LEU A 433 11.83 3.12 -3.19
C LEU A 433 12.31 3.16 -4.64
N PHE A 434 13.61 3.40 -4.87
CA PHE A 434 14.17 3.36 -6.22
C PHE A 434 14.13 1.97 -6.83
N ALA A 435 14.50 0.95 -6.04
CA ALA A 435 14.42 -0.44 -6.47
C ALA A 435 12.99 -0.82 -6.87
N PHE A 436 11.98 -0.36 -6.10
CA PHE A 436 10.57 -0.59 -6.42
C PHE A 436 10.21 -0.06 -7.82
N ALA A 437 10.69 1.14 -8.18
CA ALA A 437 10.44 1.72 -9.49
C ALA A 437 11.11 0.92 -10.64
N GLN A 438 12.31 0.41 -10.43
CA GLN A 438 13.02 -0.39 -11.44
C GLN A 438 12.42 -1.80 -11.58
N ILE A 439 12.05 -2.45 -10.46
CA ILE A 439 11.33 -3.73 -10.47
C ILE A 439 10.02 -3.59 -11.27
N ALA A 440 9.27 -2.50 -11.08
CA ALA A 440 8.06 -2.25 -11.85
C ALA A 440 8.32 -2.17 -13.37
N ARG A 441 9.50 -1.68 -13.81
CA ARG A 441 9.89 -1.70 -15.23
C ARG A 441 10.13 -3.12 -15.75
N VAL A 442 10.81 -3.96 -14.96
CA VAL A 442 11.02 -5.38 -15.33
C VAL A 442 9.67 -6.11 -15.39
N VAL A 443 8.77 -5.87 -14.41
CA VAL A 443 7.41 -6.42 -14.43
C VAL A 443 6.66 -6.01 -15.71
N ALA A 444 6.69 -4.72 -16.05
CA ALA A 444 6.01 -4.19 -17.24
C ALA A 444 6.56 -4.75 -18.56
N SER A 445 7.81 -5.21 -18.61
CA SER A 445 8.38 -5.86 -19.78
C SER A 445 7.81 -7.28 -20.05
N GLY A 446 7.11 -7.88 -19.09
CA GLY A 446 6.61 -9.25 -19.17
C GLY A 446 7.71 -10.34 -19.22
N ARG A 447 8.95 -10.00 -18.84
CA ARG A 447 10.12 -10.91 -18.97
C ARG A 447 10.41 -11.74 -17.73
N LEU A 448 9.73 -11.52 -16.60
CA LEU A 448 9.89 -12.35 -15.41
C LEU A 448 9.39 -13.79 -15.63
N THR A 449 10.01 -14.75 -14.95
CA THR A 449 9.39 -16.07 -14.77
C THR A 449 8.12 -15.95 -13.94
N ASP A 450 7.22 -16.92 -14.02
CA ASP A 450 5.97 -16.89 -13.24
C ASP A 450 6.24 -16.88 -11.73
N ASP A 451 7.21 -17.69 -11.27
CA ASP A 451 7.60 -17.75 -9.86
C ASP A 451 8.25 -16.43 -9.41
N ALA A 452 9.15 -15.87 -10.23
CA ALA A 452 9.76 -14.57 -9.94
C ALA A 452 8.71 -13.45 -9.78
N LEU A 453 7.64 -13.47 -10.57
CA LEU A 453 6.59 -12.45 -10.45
C LEU A 453 5.68 -12.70 -9.24
N ILE A 454 5.16 -13.90 -9.06
CA ILE A 454 4.11 -14.20 -8.07
C ILE A 454 4.71 -14.42 -6.68
N ASP A 455 5.74 -15.25 -6.58
CA ASP A 455 6.26 -15.67 -5.28
C ASP A 455 7.34 -14.68 -4.78
N ASP A 456 8.19 -14.19 -5.69
CA ASP A 456 9.29 -13.31 -5.28
C ASP A 456 8.88 -11.84 -5.30
N VAL A 457 8.34 -11.30 -6.40
CA VAL A 457 7.98 -9.86 -6.47
C VAL A 457 6.69 -9.57 -5.73
N ASP A 458 5.56 -10.22 -6.10
CA ASP A 458 4.23 -9.90 -5.54
C ASP A 458 4.08 -10.40 -4.08
N THR A 459 4.92 -11.34 -3.61
CA THR A 459 4.83 -11.90 -2.26
C THR A 459 6.01 -11.52 -1.39
N TRP A 460 7.24 -11.96 -1.73
CA TRP A 460 8.41 -11.73 -0.87
C TRP A 460 8.88 -10.27 -0.89
N TRP A 461 9.16 -9.71 -2.07
CA TRP A 461 9.66 -8.34 -2.20
C TRP A 461 8.68 -7.32 -1.62
N PHE A 462 7.40 -7.42 -2.00
CA PHE A 462 6.38 -6.52 -1.48
C PHE A 462 6.22 -6.65 0.05
N GLY A 463 6.34 -7.88 0.58
CA GLY A 463 6.33 -8.14 2.01
C GLY A 463 7.57 -7.61 2.74
N PHE A 464 8.77 -7.70 2.13
CA PHE A 464 10.01 -7.14 2.69
C PHE A 464 10.00 -5.60 2.65
N PHE A 465 9.63 -5.03 1.51
CA PHE A 465 9.45 -3.58 1.37
C PHE A 465 8.46 -3.03 2.41
N SER A 466 7.30 -3.67 2.56
CA SER A 466 6.29 -3.23 3.52
C SER A 466 6.77 -3.33 4.96
N TYR A 467 7.47 -4.38 5.30
CA TYR A 467 8.04 -4.61 6.63
C TYR A 467 9.06 -3.53 7.02
N PHE A 468 9.95 -3.18 6.09
CA PHE A 468 11.00 -2.19 6.35
C PHE A 468 10.52 -0.74 6.18
N ALA A 469 9.73 -0.46 5.13
CA ALA A 469 9.42 0.89 4.67
C ALA A 469 8.01 1.37 5.00
N SER A 470 7.06 0.47 5.28
CA SER A 470 5.64 0.80 5.45
C SER A 470 5.10 0.48 6.83
N GLY A 471 5.93 0.54 7.85
CA GLY A 471 5.52 0.22 9.22
C GLY A 471 4.67 1.30 9.90
N PRO A 472 4.28 1.04 11.16
CA PRO A 472 3.44 1.93 11.93
C PRO A 472 4.21 3.15 12.49
N PRO A 473 3.49 4.19 12.93
CA PRO A 473 4.06 5.21 13.80
C PRO A 473 4.64 4.61 15.10
N ALA A 474 5.79 5.12 15.56
CA ALA A 474 6.44 4.63 16.79
C ALA A 474 5.49 4.56 18.02
N PRO A 475 4.58 5.54 18.27
CA PRO A 475 3.63 5.43 19.39
C PRO A 475 2.75 4.18 19.34
N ARG A 476 2.46 3.60 18.18
CA ARG A 476 1.71 2.34 18.08
C ARG A 476 2.51 1.13 18.58
N LEU A 477 3.82 1.14 18.38
CA LEU A 477 4.70 0.11 18.95
C LEU A 477 4.92 0.29 20.46
N GLU A 478 4.94 1.52 20.95
CA GLU A 478 4.92 1.79 22.40
C GLU A 478 3.62 1.28 23.05
N GLN A 479 2.48 1.47 22.39
CA GLN A 479 1.19 0.91 22.80
C GLN A 479 1.21 -0.62 22.81
N LEU A 480 1.80 -1.27 21.79
CA LEU A 480 1.98 -2.71 21.76
C LEU A 480 2.77 -3.22 22.98
N LEU A 481 3.87 -2.55 23.32
CA LEU A 481 4.66 -2.89 24.51
C LEU A 481 3.86 -2.72 25.81
N ALA A 482 3.05 -1.67 25.92
CA ALA A 482 2.19 -1.42 27.08
C ALA A 482 1.10 -2.49 27.22
N LEU A 483 0.47 -2.89 26.12
CA LEU A 483 -0.54 -3.95 26.08
C LEU A 483 0.05 -5.31 26.44
N SER A 484 1.26 -5.60 25.97
CA SER A 484 1.95 -6.85 26.33
C SER A 484 2.29 -6.89 27.83
N ARG A 485 2.77 -5.78 28.41
CA ARG A 485 3.01 -5.69 29.86
C ARG A 485 1.72 -5.82 30.69
N ALA A 486 0.60 -5.37 30.16
CA ALA A 486 -0.72 -5.50 30.80
C ALA A 486 -1.36 -6.89 30.61
N GLY A 487 -0.71 -7.81 29.88
CA GLY A 487 -1.22 -9.16 29.63
C GLY A 487 -2.34 -9.24 28.58
N VAL A 488 -2.62 -8.15 27.86
CA VAL A 488 -3.67 -8.12 26.83
C VAL A 488 -3.14 -8.70 25.50
N VAL A 489 -1.84 -8.57 25.24
CA VAL A 489 -1.16 -9.12 24.06
C VAL A 489 -0.04 -10.04 24.49
N SER A 490 0.03 -11.23 23.90
CA SER A 490 1.14 -12.18 24.02
C SER A 490 1.63 -12.63 22.65
N PHE A 491 2.82 -13.23 22.61
CA PHE A 491 3.51 -13.57 21.36
C PHE A 491 3.61 -15.09 21.19
N VAL A 492 3.19 -15.59 20.01
CA VAL A 492 3.32 -17.00 19.63
C VAL A 492 4.72 -17.30 19.07
N GLY A 493 5.29 -16.37 18.31
CA GLY A 493 6.64 -16.49 17.74
C GLY A 493 6.70 -16.48 16.21
N PRO A 494 7.91 -16.70 15.65
CA PRO A 494 8.12 -16.79 14.21
C PRO A 494 7.55 -18.09 13.64
N ASP A 495 7.31 -18.08 12.31
CA ASP A 495 6.77 -19.21 11.55
C ASP A 495 5.50 -19.82 12.20
N MET A 496 4.64 -18.93 12.72
CA MET A 496 3.39 -19.33 13.37
C MET A 496 2.56 -20.24 12.46
N TRP A 497 2.28 -21.44 12.95
CA TRP A 497 1.30 -22.35 12.36
C TRP A 497 -0.02 -22.29 13.13
N VAL A 498 -1.13 -22.61 12.44
CA VAL A 498 -2.47 -22.70 13.02
C VAL A 498 -3.14 -23.98 12.55
N ARG A 499 -3.78 -24.71 13.48
CA ARG A 499 -4.62 -25.88 13.23
C ARG A 499 -6.02 -25.64 13.79
N ALA A 500 -6.98 -26.29 13.18
CA ALA A 500 -8.38 -26.35 13.63
C ALA A 500 -8.67 -27.83 13.97
N ASP A 501 -8.58 -28.18 15.24
CA ASP A 501 -8.79 -29.54 15.74
C ASP A 501 -9.33 -29.54 17.17
N GLY A 502 -9.92 -30.66 17.61
CA GLY A 502 -10.41 -30.84 18.97
C GLY A 502 -11.45 -29.80 19.43
N GLY A 503 -12.21 -29.21 18.49
CA GLY A 503 -13.20 -28.17 18.80
C GLY A 503 -12.58 -26.82 19.17
N ARG A 504 -11.33 -26.54 18.75
CA ARG A 504 -10.61 -25.30 19.02
C ARG A 504 -9.70 -24.92 17.87
N PHE A 505 -9.23 -23.66 17.87
CA PHE A 505 -8.07 -23.25 17.12
C PHE A 505 -6.82 -23.41 17.98
N THR A 506 -5.78 -24.01 17.41
CA THR A 506 -4.49 -24.23 18.08
C THR A 506 -3.38 -23.60 17.27
N ALA A 507 -2.47 -22.89 17.91
CA ALA A 507 -1.30 -22.29 17.26
C ALA A 507 -0.02 -22.56 18.02
N GLY A 508 1.10 -22.52 17.31
CA GLY A 508 2.45 -22.62 17.87
C GLY A 508 3.50 -22.09 16.91
N SER A 509 4.73 -22.12 17.37
CA SER A 509 5.92 -21.74 16.62
C SER A 509 7.02 -22.79 16.81
N PRO A 510 7.82 -23.09 15.79
CA PRO A 510 8.95 -24.00 15.97
C PRO A 510 10.06 -23.43 16.87
N ALA A 511 10.06 -22.12 17.11
CA ALA A 511 11.06 -21.44 17.92
C ALA A 511 10.73 -21.39 19.42
N VAL A 512 9.47 -21.72 19.81
CA VAL A 512 8.99 -21.64 21.21
C VAL A 512 8.23 -22.91 21.55
N PRO A 513 8.55 -23.61 22.63
CA PRO A 513 7.81 -24.80 23.04
C PRO A 513 6.38 -24.47 23.51
N GLY A 514 5.48 -25.42 23.31
CA GLY A 514 4.08 -25.31 23.72
C GLY A 514 3.16 -24.84 22.58
N GLU A 515 1.88 -24.94 22.89
CA GLU A 515 0.79 -24.58 21.97
C GLU A 515 -0.19 -23.64 22.66
N ARG A 516 -0.83 -22.77 21.90
CA ARG A 516 -1.93 -21.91 22.35
C ARG A 516 -3.24 -22.37 21.73
N THR A 517 -4.27 -22.48 22.54
CA THR A 517 -5.62 -22.79 22.08
C THR A 517 -6.53 -21.60 22.29
N ALA A 518 -7.45 -21.36 21.35
CA ALA A 518 -8.40 -20.28 21.41
C ALA A 518 -9.75 -20.65 20.79
N THR A 519 -10.77 -19.87 21.13
CA THR A 519 -12.10 -19.97 20.53
C THR A 519 -12.26 -19.04 19.33
N ALA A 520 -11.30 -18.13 19.11
CA ALA A 520 -11.32 -17.21 17.99
C ALA A 520 -9.99 -17.20 17.22
N LEU A 521 -10.07 -17.05 15.90
CA LEU A 521 -8.94 -16.85 15.00
C LEU A 521 -9.20 -15.63 14.11
N VAL A 522 -8.28 -14.68 14.09
CA VAL A 522 -8.31 -13.48 13.25
C VAL A 522 -7.14 -13.48 12.28
N GLU A 523 -7.44 -13.32 11.00
CA GLU A 523 -6.43 -13.09 9.94
C GLU A 523 -6.13 -11.60 9.80
N ALA A 524 -5.15 -11.10 10.52
CA ALA A 524 -4.78 -9.67 10.51
C ALA A 524 -3.96 -9.31 9.26
N ARG A 525 -4.58 -9.45 8.09
CA ARG A 525 -4.00 -9.17 6.77
C ARG A 525 -5.08 -8.82 5.75
N LEU A 526 -4.67 -8.14 4.69
CA LEU A 526 -5.56 -7.83 3.58
C LEU A 526 -5.83 -9.08 2.70
N PRO A 527 -7.01 -9.18 2.07
CA PRO A 527 -7.26 -10.20 1.08
C PRO A 527 -6.35 -10.03 -0.13
N ARG A 528 -5.91 -11.15 -0.72
CA ARG A 528 -5.16 -11.12 -1.98
C ARG A 528 -6.12 -10.87 -3.15
N PRO A 529 -5.76 -10.03 -4.13
CA PRO A 529 -6.59 -9.83 -5.32
C PRO A 529 -6.83 -11.15 -6.03
N SER A 530 -8.04 -11.33 -6.53
CA SER A 530 -8.41 -12.49 -7.36
C SER A 530 -9.65 -12.16 -8.19
N VAL A 531 -9.46 -11.95 -9.47
CA VAL A 531 -10.57 -11.75 -10.42
C VAL A 531 -11.48 -12.98 -10.47
N ALA A 532 -10.89 -14.17 -10.43
CA ALA A 532 -11.66 -15.43 -10.45
C ALA A 532 -12.61 -15.57 -9.26
N ARG A 533 -12.27 -14.99 -8.11
CA ARG A 533 -13.06 -15.02 -6.87
C ARG A 533 -13.66 -13.67 -6.50
N ALA A 534 -13.59 -12.67 -7.38
CA ALA A 534 -14.21 -11.37 -7.13
C ALA A 534 -15.70 -11.51 -6.86
N THR A 535 -16.19 -10.74 -5.90
CA THR A 535 -17.61 -10.68 -5.53
C THR A 535 -18.29 -9.37 -5.94
N ASP A 536 -17.51 -8.40 -6.42
CA ASP A 536 -18.01 -7.16 -6.98
C ASP A 536 -18.89 -7.44 -8.20
N PRO A 537 -20.17 -6.98 -8.22
CA PRO A 537 -21.11 -7.30 -9.29
C PRO A 537 -20.63 -6.90 -10.68
N LEU A 538 -20.01 -5.72 -10.83
CA LEU A 538 -19.49 -5.22 -12.09
C LEU A 538 -18.37 -6.14 -12.62
N ILE A 539 -17.44 -6.50 -11.76
CA ILE A 539 -16.31 -7.37 -12.15
C ILE A 539 -16.79 -8.77 -12.50
N VAL A 540 -17.76 -9.30 -11.73
CA VAL A 540 -18.39 -10.60 -12.01
C VAL A 540 -19.09 -10.58 -13.36
N ALA A 541 -19.92 -9.58 -13.65
CA ALA A 541 -20.65 -9.46 -14.91
C ALA A 541 -19.72 -9.42 -16.13
N LEU A 542 -18.70 -8.59 -16.08
CA LEU A 542 -17.71 -8.46 -17.17
C LEU A 542 -16.89 -9.74 -17.36
N ARG A 543 -16.43 -10.36 -16.26
CA ARG A 543 -15.68 -11.62 -16.28
C ARG A 543 -16.49 -12.74 -16.92
N ASP A 544 -17.72 -12.91 -16.49
CA ASP A 544 -18.58 -14.04 -16.91
C ASP A 544 -18.91 -13.94 -18.42
N ARG A 545 -19.04 -12.71 -18.96
CA ARG A 545 -19.17 -12.49 -20.40
C ARG A 545 -17.85 -12.59 -21.16
N GLY A 546 -16.70 -12.63 -20.45
CA GLY A 546 -15.37 -12.63 -21.06
C GLY A 546 -14.92 -11.27 -21.60
N GLU A 547 -15.54 -10.19 -21.15
CA GLU A 547 -15.20 -8.80 -21.46
C GLU A 547 -14.10 -8.25 -20.55
N LEU A 548 -13.64 -9.08 -19.62
CA LEU A 548 -12.54 -8.89 -18.71
C LEU A 548 -11.92 -10.25 -18.40
N VAL A 549 -10.58 -10.33 -18.36
CA VAL A 549 -9.87 -11.57 -18.03
C VAL A 549 -8.84 -11.35 -16.93
N GLU A 550 -8.58 -12.43 -16.18
CA GLU A 550 -7.49 -12.45 -15.20
C GLU A 550 -6.14 -12.56 -15.93
N GLU A 551 -5.12 -11.88 -15.44
CA GLU A 551 -3.76 -11.92 -15.97
C GLU A 551 -3.19 -13.34 -15.84
N SER A 552 -2.96 -13.98 -16.99
CA SER A 552 -2.34 -15.28 -17.11
C SER A 552 -0.91 -15.12 -17.60
N LEU A 553 0.02 -15.79 -16.93
CA LEU A 553 1.44 -15.76 -17.25
C LEU A 553 1.81 -16.88 -18.21
N PRO A 554 2.95 -16.78 -18.92
CA PRO A 554 3.36 -17.78 -19.91
C PRO A 554 3.51 -19.21 -19.39
N GLY A 555 3.83 -19.41 -18.10
CA GLY A 555 3.87 -20.72 -17.45
C GLY A 555 2.50 -21.24 -17.01
N GLY A 556 1.43 -20.48 -17.23
CA GLY A 556 0.04 -20.85 -16.94
C GLY A 556 -0.44 -20.47 -15.52
N ARG A 557 0.40 -19.84 -14.69
CA ARG A 557 -0.03 -19.27 -13.40
C ARG A 557 -0.80 -17.97 -13.62
N THR A 558 -1.73 -17.65 -12.70
CA THR A 558 -2.49 -16.40 -12.74
C THR A 558 -2.13 -15.50 -11.56
N THR A 559 -2.24 -14.18 -11.74
CA THR A 559 -1.85 -13.21 -10.73
C THR A 559 -3.01 -12.71 -9.88
N GLY A 560 -4.23 -13.07 -10.22
CA GLY A 560 -5.45 -12.55 -9.59
C GLY A 560 -5.85 -11.15 -10.04
N ARG A 561 -5.15 -10.54 -10.99
CA ARG A 561 -5.38 -9.16 -11.45
C ARG A 561 -6.06 -9.13 -12.81
N ILE A 562 -6.76 -8.03 -13.08
CA ILE A 562 -7.36 -7.78 -14.40
C ILE A 562 -6.26 -7.49 -15.41
N THR A 563 -6.29 -8.16 -16.55
CA THR A 563 -5.38 -7.89 -17.67
C THR A 563 -5.75 -6.56 -18.31
N THR A 564 -4.76 -5.67 -18.43
CA THR A 564 -4.89 -4.38 -19.13
C THR A 564 -3.70 -4.16 -20.06
N ARG A 565 -3.91 -3.36 -21.10
CA ARG A 565 -2.80 -2.80 -21.88
C ARG A 565 -2.11 -1.67 -21.10
N THR A 566 -0.99 -1.18 -21.59
CA THR A 566 -0.23 -0.05 -21.00
C THR A 566 -1.07 1.23 -20.88
N SER A 567 -1.99 1.42 -21.83
CA SER A 567 -3.00 2.49 -21.82
C SER A 567 -4.05 2.35 -20.70
N GLY A 568 -4.14 1.18 -20.06
CA GLY A 568 -5.19 0.81 -19.11
C GLY A 568 -6.41 0.16 -19.79
N ALA A 569 -6.45 0.04 -21.12
CA ALA A 569 -7.55 -0.59 -21.83
C ALA A 569 -7.75 -2.05 -21.37
N LEU A 570 -8.99 -2.44 -21.08
CA LEU A 570 -9.32 -3.82 -20.71
C LEU A 570 -9.02 -4.79 -21.82
N VAL A 571 -8.51 -5.96 -21.46
CA VAL A 571 -8.30 -7.06 -22.40
C VAL A 571 -9.41 -8.10 -22.22
N GLU A 572 -10.05 -8.45 -23.33
CA GLU A 572 -11.11 -9.44 -23.42
C GLU A 572 -10.55 -10.87 -23.58
N ARG A 573 -11.43 -11.87 -23.51
CA ARG A 573 -11.06 -13.30 -23.58
C ARG A 573 -10.35 -13.69 -24.88
N ASP A 574 -10.65 -13.02 -25.99
CA ASP A 574 -10.00 -13.27 -27.29
C ASP A 574 -8.65 -12.53 -27.44
N GLY A 575 -8.21 -11.81 -26.41
CA GLY A 575 -6.98 -11.01 -26.40
C GLY A 575 -7.15 -9.60 -26.96
N THR A 576 -8.34 -9.22 -27.44
CA THR A 576 -8.62 -7.89 -27.95
C THR A 576 -8.68 -6.88 -26.79
N ALA A 577 -8.15 -5.70 -27.01
CA ALA A 577 -8.31 -4.61 -26.05
C ALA A 577 -9.58 -3.82 -26.34
N HIS A 578 -10.39 -3.56 -25.31
CA HIS A 578 -11.65 -2.83 -25.48
C HIS A 578 -11.40 -1.33 -25.70
N PRO A 579 -11.87 -0.73 -26.80
CA PRO A 579 -11.51 0.64 -27.18
C PRO A 579 -12.23 1.74 -26.38
N ARG A 580 -13.09 1.40 -25.44
CA ARG A 580 -13.91 2.34 -24.65
C ARG A 580 -13.96 2.01 -23.16
N ARG A 581 -13.20 1.00 -22.70
CA ARG A 581 -13.17 0.61 -21.30
C ARG A 581 -11.74 0.56 -20.80
N ILE A 582 -11.49 1.28 -19.71
CA ILE A 582 -10.17 1.42 -19.06
C ILE A 582 -10.31 0.92 -17.62
N ALA A 583 -9.29 0.26 -17.09
CA ALA A 583 -9.20 -0.06 -15.66
C ALA A 583 -7.91 0.52 -15.05
N LEU A 584 -8.06 1.13 -13.88
CA LEU A 584 -7.00 1.78 -13.12
C LEU A 584 -6.99 1.27 -11.68
N GLY A 585 -5.82 1.00 -11.12
CA GLY A 585 -5.71 0.70 -9.70
C GLY A 585 -4.95 -0.59 -9.41
N PRO A 586 -4.86 -0.98 -8.13
CA PRO A 586 -4.07 -2.11 -7.66
C PRO A 586 -4.59 -3.47 -8.14
N HIS A 587 -5.84 -3.53 -8.59
CA HIS A 587 -6.49 -4.73 -9.11
C HIS A 587 -6.15 -5.04 -10.58
N THR A 588 -5.33 -4.20 -11.22
CA THR A 588 -4.92 -4.38 -12.63
C THR A 588 -3.50 -4.94 -12.75
N SER A 589 -3.17 -5.50 -13.92
CA SER A 589 -1.84 -6.02 -14.24
C SER A 589 -0.73 -4.94 -14.20
N ILE A 590 -1.07 -3.65 -14.27
CA ILE A 590 -0.12 -2.53 -14.11
C ILE A 590 0.40 -2.40 -12.67
N ARG A 591 -0.26 -3.01 -11.68
CA ARG A 591 0.17 -3.03 -10.25
C ARG A 591 0.42 -1.66 -9.64
N ALA A 592 -0.30 -0.65 -10.08
CA ALA A 592 -0.13 0.68 -9.55
C ALA A 592 -0.66 0.76 -8.12
N ALA A 593 0.25 0.83 -7.18
CA ALA A 593 -0.05 1.02 -5.76
C ALA A 593 0.17 2.49 -5.41
N ALA A 594 -0.70 3.19 -4.89
CA ALA A 594 -0.69 4.42 -4.13
C ALA A 594 -1.88 5.31 -4.53
N ALA A 595 -2.66 5.63 -3.53
CA ALA A 595 -3.80 6.53 -3.63
C ALA A 595 -3.35 8.02 -3.66
N PHE A 596 -2.22 8.32 -3.04
CA PHE A 596 -1.54 9.61 -2.93
C PHE A 596 -0.03 9.36 -2.96
N SER A 597 0.76 10.41 -3.03
CA SER A 597 2.20 10.26 -3.22
C SER A 597 2.99 11.18 -2.31
N ARG A 598 4.27 10.87 -2.15
CA ARG A 598 5.23 11.77 -1.55
C ARG A 598 5.58 12.87 -2.56
N PRO A 599 5.65 14.15 -2.15
CA PRO A 599 6.15 15.23 -3.01
C PRO A 599 7.54 14.93 -3.57
N HIS A 600 7.84 15.43 -4.74
CA HIS A 600 9.13 15.35 -5.42
C HIS A 600 9.63 13.92 -5.69
N THR A 601 8.71 12.98 -5.96
CA THR A 601 9.07 11.57 -6.21
C THR A 601 8.73 11.07 -7.63
N ASN A 602 8.31 11.94 -8.54
CA ASN A 602 7.86 11.55 -9.89
C ASN A 602 6.88 10.37 -9.86
N ALA A 603 5.83 10.50 -9.07
CA ALA A 603 4.96 9.40 -8.70
C ALA A 603 4.29 8.70 -9.88
N PRO A 604 4.38 7.37 -9.98
CA PRO A 604 3.80 6.61 -11.10
C PRO A 604 2.27 6.78 -11.24
N GLY A 605 1.56 6.93 -10.11
CA GLY A 605 0.11 7.15 -10.09
C GLY A 605 -0.29 8.45 -10.78
N PHE A 606 0.44 9.54 -10.56
CA PHE A 606 0.19 10.83 -11.19
C PHE A 606 0.46 10.79 -12.69
N ARG A 607 1.60 10.22 -13.10
CA ARG A 607 1.92 10.02 -14.52
C ARG A 607 0.87 9.21 -15.27
N ARG A 608 0.35 8.17 -14.61
CA ARG A 608 -0.71 7.33 -15.20
C ARG A 608 -2.02 8.10 -15.33
N ASN A 609 -2.46 8.79 -14.29
CA ASN A 609 -3.70 9.58 -14.34
C ASN A 609 -3.61 10.65 -15.41
N ASP A 610 -2.47 11.32 -15.56
CA ASP A 610 -2.22 12.30 -16.64
C ASP A 610 -2.33 11.65 -18.01
N ARG A 611 -1.64 10.56 -18.26
CA ARG A 611 -1.69 9.84 -19.54
C ARG A 611 -3.11 9.40 -19.88
N VAL A 612 -3.83 8.81 -18.93
CA VAL A 612 -5.19 8.30 -19.15
C VAL A 612 -6.17 9.44 -19.42
N ALA A 613 -6.13 10.54 -18.65
CA ALA A 613 -6.96 11.71 -18.90
C ALA A 613 -6.73 12.27 -20.31
N ARG A 614 -5.48 12.43 -20.71
CA ARG A 614 -5.12 12.94 -22.05
C ARG A 614 -5.53 11.99 -23.17
N THR A 615 -5.40 10.68 -22.96
CA THR A 615 -5.87 9.66 -23.91
C THR A 615 -7.39 9.75 -24.10
N ILE A 616 -8.15 9.85 -23.01
CA ILE A 616 -9.62 10.01 -23.06
C ILE A 616 -9.99 11.29 -23.83
N LEU A 617 -9.42 12.43 -23.47
CA LEU A 617 -9.74 13.71 -24.11
C LEU A 617 -9.42 13.72 -25.60
N ARG A 618 -8.26 13.19 -26.02
CA ARG A 618 -7.90 13.04 -27.44
C ARG A 618 -8.89 12.14 -28.18
N THR A 619 -9.25 11.02 -27.58
CA THR A 619 -10.21 10.06 -28.14
C THR A 619 -11.58 10.69 -28.36
N LEU A 620 -12.10 11.38 -27.34
CA LEU A 620 -13.40 12.04 -27.40
C LEU A 620 -13.40 13.19 -28.42
N HIS A 621 -12.35 13.97 -28.50
CA HIS A 621 -12.21 15.07 -29.47
C HIS A 621 -12.17 14.55 -30.92
N ALA A 622 -11.47 13.45 -31.16
CA ALA A 622 -11.37 12.82 -32.46
C ALA A 622 -12.63 12.03 -32.85
N GLY A 623 -13.52 11.72 -31.91
CA GLY A 623 -14.71 10.88 -32.16
C GLY A 623 -14.38 9.42 -32.48
N GLY A 624 -13.17 8.98 -32.19
CA GLY A 624 -12.63 7.64 -32.49
C GLY A 624 -12.58 6.68 -31.30
N PRO A 625 -12.01 5.48 -31.48
CA PRO A 625 -11.68 4.56 -30.42
C PRO A 625 -10.47 5.06 -29.62
N ILE A 626 -10.30 4.59 -28.37
CA ILE A 626 -9.08 4.83 -27.58
C ILE A 626 -7.88 4.29 -28.37
N THR A 627 -6.85 5.10 -28.55
CA THR A 627 -5.59 4.66 -29.16
C THR A 627 -4.97 3.63 -28.22
N ILE A 628 -4.97 2.37 -28.65
CA ILE A 628 -4.43 1.25 -27.91
C ILE A 628 -2.97 1.12 -28.32
N ASP A 629 -2.05 1.32 -27.40
CA ASP A 629 -0.64 0.98 -27.63
C ASP A 629 -0.55 -0.52 -27.92
N THR A 630 -0.08 -0.88 -29.11
CA THR A 630 0.14 -2.27 -29.55
C THR A 630 1.37 -2.86 -28.88
#